data_4deb43c06c12e8a6fbc8fbddbcd1c473
#
_entry.id   4deb43c06c12e8a6fbc8fbddbcd1c473
#
_cell.length_a   1.000
_cell.length_b   1.000
_cell.length_c   1.000
_cell.angle_alpha   90.00
_cell.angle_beta   90.00
_cell.angle_gamma   90.00
#
_symmetry.space_group_name_H-M   'P 1'
#
loop_
_entity.id
_entity.type
_entity.pdbx_description
1 polymer ?
#
loop_
_entity_poly.entity_id
_entity_poly.type
_entity_poly.pdbx_seq_one_letter_code
_entity_poly.pdbx_strand_id
1 'polypeptide(L)'
;MAAPSIPPLVLASASPRRLDLLRQVGLEPAEIDPADIDETPGPGEAPRTYALRMARAKLAAVACRHPGAVVLAADSVVVCGRRILPKAEIEEEARACLKLLSGRRHRVLGGIAVGSADGAVRTRLVETVVRFKRLEAAELDDYLGCGEWRGKAGGYAIQGRAARFIAFVSGSYSNVVGLPLFETVALLKAAQP
;
A
#
# COMPACT_ATOMS: atom_id res chain seq x y z
N MET A 1 -19.65 -28.39 -22.79
CA MET A 1 -19.24 -27.85 -21.48
C MET A 1 -18.66 -26.48 -21.73
N ALA A 2 -19.23 -25.41 -21.13
CA ALA A 2 -18.64 -24.09 -21.24
C ALA A 2 -17.27 -24.10 -20.55
N ALA A 3 -16.25 -23.48 -21.17
CA ALA A 3 -14.96 -23.30 -20.53
C ALA A 3 -15.13 -22.55 -19.20
N PRO A 4 -14.42 -22.91 -18.13
CA PRO A 4 -14.51 -22.18 -16.89
C PRO A 4 -14.14 -20.73 -17.16
N SER A 5 -15.10 -19.82 -16.96
CA SER A 5 -14.84 -18.39 -17.09
C SER A 5 -13.91 -17.96 -15.95
N ILE A 6 -12.80 -17.31 -16.28
CA ILE A 6 -11.89 -16.73 -15.28
C ILE A 6 -12.68 -15.67 -14.49
N PRO A 7 -12.77 -15.79 -13.15
CA PRO A 7 -13.49 -14.81 -12.35
C PRO A 7 -12.91 -13.41 -12.55
N PRO A 8 -13.75 -12.37 -12.64
CA PRO A 8 -13.28 -10.99 -12.80
C PRO A 8 -12.47 -10.56 -11.58
N LEU A 9 -11.41 -9.79 -11.82
CA LEU A 9 -10.61 -9.17 -10.76
C LEU A 9 -11.21 -7.82 -10.38
N VAL A 10 -11.46 -7.61 -9.09
CA VAL A 10 -11.88 -6.32 -8.53
C VAL A 10 -10.76 -5.76 -7.65
N LEU A 11 -10.38 -4.50 -7.87
CA LEU A 11 -9.39 -3.80 -7.03
C LEU A 11 -10.11 -2.97 -5.96
N ALA A 12 -10.01 -3.38 -4.70
CA ALA A 12 -10.58 -2.69 -3.54
C ALA A 12 -9.68 -1.51 -3.09
N SER A 13 -9.44 -0.54 -3.97
CA SER A 13 -8.56 0.59 -3.67
C SER A 13 -8.78 1.77 -4.60
N ALA A 14 -8.86 3.00 -4.05
CA ALA A 14 -8.87 4.26 -4.81
C ALA A 14 -7.46 4.69 -5.29
N SER A 15 -6.39 3.96 -4.94
CA SER A 15 -5.02 4.38 -5.24
C SER A 15 -4.67 4.17 -6.72
N PRO A 16 -4.43 5.24 -7.52
CA PRO A 16 -4.02 5.10 -8.91
C PRO A 16 -2.71 4.31 -9.05
N ARG A 17 -1.79 4.47 -8.10
CA ARG A 17 -0.50 3.76 -8.10
C ARG A 17 -0.65 2.23 -8.04
N ARG A 18 -1.66 1.73 -7.32
CA ARG A 18 -1.93 0.28 -7.25
C ARG A 18 -2.46 -0.25 -8.56
N LEU A 19 -3.31 0.54 -9.23
CA LEU A 19 -3.79 0.22 -10.57
C LEU A 19 -2.62 0.20 -11.57
N ASP A 20 -1.77 1.22 -11.57
CA ASP A 20 -0.61 1.30 -12.45
C ASP A 20 0.36 0.13 -12.23
N LEU A 21 0.57 -0.28 -10.97
CA LEU A 21 1.39 -1.45 -10.63
C LEU A 21 0.79 -2.75 -11.14
N LEU A 22 -0.52 -2.95 -11.06
CA LEU A 22 -1.19 -4.12 -11.64
C LEU A 22 -1.05 -4.14 -13.17
N ARG A 23 -1.27 -3.01 -13.83
CA ARG A 23 -1.09 -2.86 -15.27
C ARG A 23 0.33 -3.16 -15.72
N GLN A 24 1.33 -2.76 -14.93
CA GLN A 24 2.75 -3.04 -15.19
C GLN A 24 3.04 -4.54 -15.35
N VAL A 25 2.26 -5.40 -14.69
CA VAL A 25 2.41 -6.86 -14.76
C VAL A 25 1.32 -7.54 -15.60
N GLY A 26 0.61 -6.76 -16.42
CA GLY A 26 -0.42 -7.27 -17.33
C GLY A 26 -1.73 -7.66 -16.67
N LEU A 27 -1.99 -7.17 -15.46
CA LEU A 27 -3.24 -7.41 -14.73
C LEU A 27 -4.13 -6.18 -14.81
N GLU A 28 -5.24 -6.27 -15.53
CA GLU A 28 -6.25 -5.22 -15.60
C GLU A 28 -7.45 -5.63 -14.75
N PRO A 29 -7.77 -4.88 -13.67
CA PRO A 29 -8.99 -5.11 -12.91
C PRO A 29 -10.23 -4.82 -13.79
N ALA A 30 -11.23 -5.70 -13.72
CA ALA A 30 -12.52 -5.47 -14.37
C ALA A 30 -13.26 -4.30 -13.71
N GLU A 31 -13.00 -4.08 -12.43
CA GLU A 31 -13.64 -3.00 -11.65
C GLU A 31 -12.72 -2.48 -10.55
N ILE A 32 -12.85 -1.17 -10.25
CA ILE A 32 -12.20 -0.50 -9.13
C ILE A 32 -13.31 -0.06 -8.18
N ASP A 33 -13.33 -0.66 -6.98
CA ASP A 33 -14.34 -0.38 -5.96
C ASP A 33 -13.65 -0.08 -4.62
N PRO A 34 -13.40 1.20 -4.30
CA PRO A 34 -12.76 1.58 -3.06
C PRO A 34 -13.55 1.16 -1.82
N ALA A 35 -12.85 0.63 -0.82
CA ALA A 35 -13.42 0.37 0.48
C ALA A 35 -13.54 1.67 1.28
N ASP A 36 -14.72 1.97 1.79
CA ASP A 36 -14.95 3.02 2.78
C ASP A 36 -15.03 2.37 4.17
N ILE A 37 -13.93 2.47 4.92
CA ILE A 37 -13.79 1.88 6.26
C ILE A 37 -13.03 2.83 7.18
N ASP A 38 -13.21 2.67 8.50
CA ASP A 38 -12.38 3.33 9.48
C ASP A 38 -10.95 2.77 9.46
N GLU A 39 -9.98 3.61 9.11
CA GLU A 39 -8.56 3.29 9.06
C GLU A 39 -7.81 3.68 10.36
N THR A 40 -8.52 3.99 11.45
CA THR A 40 -7.88 4.38 12.72
C THR A 40 -7.14 3.18 13.34
N PRO A 41 -5.83 3.32 13.69
CA PRO A 41 -5.14 2.29 14.46
C PRO A 41 -5.74 2.12 15.84
N GLY A 42 -5.91 0.86 16.27
CA GLY A 42 -6.36 0.59 17.64
C GLY A 42 -5.33 1.00 18.71
N PRO A 43 -5.77 1.23 19.96
CA PRO A 43 -4.86 1.55 21.07
C PRO A 43 -3.77 0.49 21.21
N GLY A 44 -2.49 0.88 21.10
CA GLY A 44 -1.35 -0.03 21.22
C GLY A 44 -1.22 -1.08 20.11
N GLU A 45 -1.97 -0.97 19.03
CA GLU A 45 -1.94 -1.92 17.92
C GLU A 45 -0.56 -1.96 17.25
N ALA A 46 0.00 -3.17 17.13
CA ALA A 46 1.27 -3.36 16.47
C ALA A 46 1.15 -3.05 14.97
N PRO A 47 2.11 -2.32 14.36
CA PRO A 47 2.02 -1.93 12.95
C PRO A 47 1.80 -3.09 11.96
N ARG A 48 2.37 -4.26 12.24
CA ARG A 48 2.19 -5.47 11.41
C ARG A 48 0.76 -6.00 11.47
N THR A 49 0.17 -6.01 12.66
CA THR A 49 -1.24 -6.40 12.87
C THR A 49 -2.17 -5.42 12.18
N TYR A 50 -1.92 -4.12 12.36
CA TYR A 50 -2.68 -3.06 11.73
C TYR A 50 -2.69 -3.17 10.21
N ALA A 51 -1.53 -3.34 9.56
CA ALA A 51 -1.45 -3.46 8.10
C ALA A 51 -2.28 -4.63 7.55
N LEU A 52 -2.23 -5.80 8.21
CA LEU A 52 -3.04 -6.97 7.82
C LEU A 52 -4.52 -6.78 8.13
N ARG A 53 -4.86 -6.19 9.27
CA ARG A 53 -6.26 -5.89 9.62
C ARG A 53 -6.90 -4.97 8.59
N MET A 54 -6.19 -3.91 8.18
CA MET A 54 -6.68 -2.98 7.17
C MET A 54 -6.89 -3.65 5.82
N ALA A 55 -5.93 -4.46 5.36
CA ALA A 55 -6.10 -5.19 4.10
C ALA A 55 -7.31 -6.14 4.14
N ARG A 56 -7.50 -6.88 5.25
CA ARG A 56 -8.66 -7.78 5.44
C ARG A 56 -9.98 -7.01 5.53
N ALA A 57 -10.03 -5.91 6.27
CA ALA A 57 -11.23 -5.10 6.41
C ALA A 57 -11.66 -4.49 5.07
N LYS A 58 -10.70 -3.97 4.28
CA LYS A 58 -10.96 -3.48 2.92
C LYS A 58 -11.48 -4.59 2.01
N LEU A 59 -10.86 -5.78 2.08
CA LEU A 59 -11.34 -6.95 1.33
C LEU A 59 -12.78 -7.28 1.70
N ALA A 60 -13.08 -7.43 2.98
CA ALA A 60 -14.42 -7.82 3.45
C ALA A 60 -15.50 -6.82 3.03
N ALA A 61 -15.20 -5.51 3.12
CA ALA A 61 -16.12 -4.44 2.74
C ALA A 61 -16.48 -4.45 1.24
N VAL A 62 -15.56 -4.92 0.38
CA VAL A 62 -15.76 -4.95 -1.07
C VAL A 62 -16.28 -6.31 -1.54
N ALA A 63 -15.76 -7.41 -0.99
CA ALA A 63 -16.10 -8.77 -1.44
C ALA A 63 -17.61 -9.07 -1.35
N CYS A 64 -18.31 -8.52 -0.36
CA CYS A 64 -19.75 -8.70 -0.23
C CYS A 64 -20.57 -8.07 -1.38
N ARG A 65 -20.01 -7.07 -2.07
CA ARG A 65 -20.63 -6.41 -3.23
C ARG A 65 -20.34 -7.11 -4.56
N HIS A 66 -19.35 -8.00 -4.60
CA HIS A 66 -18.87 -8.67 -5.81
C HIS A 66 -18.86 -10.20 -5.67
N PRO A 67 -20.05 -10.84 -5.52
CA PRO A 67 -20.12 -12.30 -5.43
C PRO A 67 -19.58 -12.96 -6.69
N GLY A 68 -18.75 -13.98 -6.54
CA GLY A 68 -18.13 -14.70 -7.66
C GLY A 68 -16.91 -14.01 -8.29
N ALA A 69 -16.48 -12.85 -7.80
CA ALA A 69 -15.26 -12.19 -8.24
C ALA A 69 -14.05 -12.55 -7.37
N VAL A 70 -12.86 -12.38 -7.94
CA VAL A 70 -11.61 -12.31 -7.17
C VAL A 70 -11.39 -10.87 -6.73
N VAL A 71 -11.31 -10.62 -5.43
CA VAL A 71 -11.14 -9.25 -4.89
C VAL A 71 -9.73 -9.10 -4.32
N LEU A 72 -9.02 -8.07 -4.73
CA LEU A 72 -7.71 -7.67 -4.21
C LEU A 72 -7.82 -6.41 -3.37
N ALA A 73 -7.42 -6.50 -2.12
CA ALA A 73 -7.25 -5.35 -1.22
C ALA A 73 -5.81 -5.24 -0.74
N ALA A 74 -5.35 -4.03 -0.50
CA ALA A 74 -4.04 -3.78 0.07
C ALA A 74 -4.05 -2.54 0.98
N ASP A 75 -3.13 -2.54 1.95
CA ASP A 75 -2.84 -1.37 2.76
C ASP A 75 -1.34 -1.16 2.91
N SER A 76 -0.90 0.11 3.04
CA SER A 76 0.52 0.46 3.12
C SER A 76 0.75 1.34 4.34
N VAL A 77 1.63 0.88 5.23
CA VAL A 77 1.92 1.52 6.51
C VAL A 77 3.39 1.88 6.59
N VAL A 78 3.71 3.15 6.80
CA VAL A 78 5.09 3.62 7.03
C VAL A 78 5.36 3.64 8.53
N VAL A 79 6.46 3.00 8.96
CA VAL A 79 6.81 2.82 10.37
C VAL A 79 8.24 3.28 10.64
N CYS A 80 8.40 4.25 11.54
CA CYS A 80 9.70 4.67 12.05
C CYS A 80 9.85 4.27 13.53
N GLY A 81 10.77 3.35 13.80
CA GLY A 81 10.84 2.68 15.11
C GLY A 81 9.58 1.86 15.39
N ARG A 82 8.77 2.30 16.37
CA ARG A 82 7.45 1.71 16.70
C ARG A 82 6.27 2.59 16.27
N ARG A 83 6.54 3.78 15.72
CA ARG A 83 5.53 4.78 15.37
C ARG A 83 5.02 4.54 13.96
N ILE A 84 3.72 4.36 13.81
CA ILE A 84 3.02 4.46 12.53
C ILE A 84 2.98 5.93 12.13
N LEU A 85 3.38 6.23 10.90
CA LEU A 85 3.29 7.58 10.35
C LEU A 85 1.97 7.73 9.59
N PRO A 86 1.26 8.87 9.77
CA PRO A 86 -0.02 9.11 9.11
C PRO A 86 0.13 9.25 7.60
N LYS A 87 -0.98 9.18 6.89
CA LYS A 87 -1.12 9.78 5.56
C LYS A 87 -1.11 11.30 5.76
N ALA A 88 -0.18 11.99 5.13
CA ALA A 88 -0.08 13.43 5.26
C ALA A 88 -1.14 14.13 4.40
N GLU A 89 -2.07 14.82 5.01
CA GLU A 89 -3.11 15.59 4.32
C GLU A 89 -2.78 17.10 4.29
N ILE A 90 -2.01 17.58 5.26
CA ILE A 90 -1.52 18.96 5.35
C ILE A 90 0.02 19.01 5.37
N GLU A 91 0.58 20.15 5.00
CA GLU A 91 2.04 20.31 4.87
C GLU A 91 2.79 20.08 6.19
N GLU A 92 2.22 20.51 7.30
CA GLU A 92 2.80 20.34 8.63
C GLU A 92 3.00 18.85 8.99
N GLU A 93 2.06 18.01 8.65
CA GLU A 93 2.16 16.55 8.85
C GLU A 93 3.25 15.95 7.96
N ALA A 94 3.29 16.34 6.68
CA ALA A 94 4.33 15.91 5.76
C ALA A 94 5.72 16.34 6.25
N ARG A 95 5.87 17.57 6.67
CA ARG A 95 7.10 18.14 7.23
C ARG A 95 7.55 17.38 8.48
N ALA A 96 6.62 17.09 9.38
CA ALA A 96 6.90 16.31 10.59
C ALA A 96 7.36 14.90 10.27
N CYS A 97 6.69 14.22 9.33
CA CYS A 97 7.06 12.89 8.86
C CYS A 97 8.47 12.90 8.25
N LEU A 98 8.75 13.81 7.31
CA LEU A 98 10.03 13.88 6.61
C LEU A 98 11.19 14.24 7.55
N LYS A 99 10.99 15.14 8.52
CA LYS A 99 11.97 15.43 9.59
C LYS A 99 12.26 14.18 10.43
N LEU A 100 11.24 13.39 10.76
CA LEU A 100 11.42 12.15 11.50
C LEU A 100 12.19 11.09 10.67
N LEU A 101 11.96 11.02 9.36
CA LEU A 101 12.59 10.05 8.45
C LEU A 101 14.03 10.44 8.07
N SER A 102 14.37 11.73 8.15
CA SER A 102 15.68 12.29 7.77
C SER A 102 16.84 11.55 8.45
N GLY A 103 17.76 11.00 7.64
CA GLY A 103 18.93 10.26 8.10
C GLY A 103 18.65 8.89 8.73
N ARG A 104 17.40 8.40 8.67
CA ARG A 104 16.98 7.17 9.38
C ARG A 104 16.55 6.06 8.43
N ARG A 105 16.61 4.84 8.97
CA ARG A 105 15.90 3.69 8.42
C ARG A 105 14.47 3.67 8.94
N HIS A 106 13.56 3.35 8.05
CA HIS A 106 12.17 3.10 8.37
C HIS A 106 11.65 1.90 7.59
N ARG A 107 10.49 1.40 7.92
CA ARG A 107 9.87 0.24 7.28
C ARG A 107 8.59 0.65 6.58
N VAL A 108 8.36 0.05 5.44
CA VAL A 108 7.07 0.09 4.75
C VAL A 108 6.48 -1.32 4.82
N LEU A 109 5.35 -1.43 5.49
CA LEU A 109 4.60 -2.66 5.66
C LEU A 109 3.44 -2.65 4.66
N GLY A 110 3.46 -3.57 3.70
CA GLY A 110 2.36 -3.80 2.78
C GLY A 110 1.53 -4.99 3.23
N GLY A 111 0.31 -4.75 3.68
CA GLY A 111 -0.69 -5.80 3.89
C GLY A 111 -1.44 -6.05 2.58
N ILE A 112 -1.55 -7.32 2.17
CA ILE A 112 -2.35 -7.75 1.01
C ILE A 112 -3.38 -8.76 1.48
N ALA A 113 -4.59 -8.65 0.95
CA ALA A 113 -5.64 -9.65 1.10
C ALA A 113 -6.28 -9.92 -0.25
N VAL A 114 -6.44 -11.21 -0.58
CA VAL A 114 -7.14 -11.68 -1.79
C VAL A 114 -8.26 -12.60 -1.37
N GLY A 115 -9.47 -12.28 -1.79
CA GLY A 115 -10.64 -13.14 -1.70
C GLY A 115 -10.86 -13.84 -3.03
N SER A 116 -10.97 -15.16 -3.02
CA SER A 116 -11.32 -15.94 -4.20
C SER A 116 -12.85 -16.02 -4.39
N ALA A 117 -13.28 -16.40 -5.58
CA ALA A 117 -14.69 -16.49 -5.94
C ALA A 117 -15.49 -17.48 -5.06
N ASP A 118 -14.83 -18.47 -4.47
CA ASP A 118 -15.39 -19.45 -3.53
C ASP A 118 -15.44 -18.95 -2.08
N GLY A 119 -14.99 -17.71 -1.82
CA GLY A 119 -14.99 -17.08 -0.50
C GLY A 119 -13.73 -17.34 0.34
N ALA A 120 -12.75 -18.12 -0.16
CA ALA A 120 -11.49 -18.31 0.56
C ALA A 120 -10.68 -17.01 0.60
N VAL A 121 -10.08 -16.68 1.77
CA VAL A 121 -9.29 -15.46 1.96
C VAL A 121 -7.83 -15.82 2.21
N ARG A 122 -6.94 -15.25 1.42
CA ARG A 122 -5.49 -15.36 1.56
C ARG A 122 -4.88 -13.99 1.86
N THR A 123 -3.92 -13.95 2.77
CA THR A 123 -3.26 -12.70 3.15
C THR A 123 -1.74 -12.84 3.17
N ARG A 124 -1.06 -11.73 2.92
CA ARG A 124 0.40 -11.64 3.05
C ARG A 124 0.79 -10.29 3.65
N LEU A 125 1.83 -10.29 4.46
CA LEU A 125 2.49 -9.08 4.92
C LEU A 125 3.89 -9.01 4.32
N VAL A 126 4.20 -7.91 3.66
CA VAL A 126 5.51 -7.65 3.05
C VAL A 126 6.17 -6.47 3.76
N GLU A 127 7.42 -6.64 4.15
CA GLU A 127 8.20 -5.60 4.80
C GLU A 127 9.33 -5.15 3.87
N THR A 128 9.47 -3.83 3.70
CA THR A 128 10.57 -3.22 2.96
C THR A 128 11.22 -2.17 3.84
N VAL A 129 12.55 -2.23 3.95
CA VAL A 129 13.34 -1.23 4.67
C VAL A 129 13.80 -0.16 3.69
N VAL A 130 13.54 1.10 4.05
CA VAL A 130 13.98 2.28 3.31
C VAL A 130 14.88 3.13 4.21
N ARG A 131 15.97 3.68 3.68
CA ARG A 131 16.81 4.64 4.39
C ARG A 131 16.87 5.95 3.62
N PHE A 132 16.53 7.03 4.30
CA PHE A 132 16.73 8.38 3.79
C PHE A 132 18.15 8.87 4.09
N LYS A 133 18.72 9.68 3.19
CA LYS A 133 19.83 10.55 3.53
C LYS A 133 19.40 11.57 4.59
N ARG A 134 20.34 12.26 5.23
CA ARG A 134 20.01 13.44 6.03
C ARG A 134 19.48 14.53 5.09
N LEU A 135 18.30 15.05 5.38
CA LEU A 135 17.64 16.09 4.58
C LEU A 135 18.03 17.47 5.11
N GLU A 136 18.33 18.37 4.19
CA GLU A 136 18.54 19.77 4.46
C GLU A 136 17.23 20.55 4.44
N ALA A 137 17.20 21.71 5.09
CA ALA A 137 15.97 22.53 5.16
C ALA A 137 15.45 22.92 3.76
N ALA A 138 16.35 23.36 2.89
CA ALA A 138 15.99 23.74 1.52
C ALA A 138 15.41 22.56 0.69
N GLU A 139 15.90 21.35 0.92
CA GLU A 139 15.39 20.15 0.24
C GLU A 139 13.98 19.77 0.72
N LEU A 140 13.75 19.95 2.03
CA LEU A 140 12.42 19.74 2.62
C LEU A 140 11.42 20.75 2.04
N ASP A 141 11.79 22.04 1.99
CA ASP A 141 10.93 23.11 1.49
C ASP A 141 10.63 22.91 -0.01
N ASP A 142 11.64 22.58 -0.82
CA ASP A 142 11.44 22.27 -2.24
C ASP A 142 10.53 21.06 -2.48
N TYR A 143 10.69 19.99 -1.67
CA TYR A 143 9.83 18.83 -1.80
C TYR A 143 8.39 19.11 -1.33
N LEU A 144 8.23 19.84 -0.23
CA LEU A 144 6.89 20.19 0.25
C LEU A 144 6.16 21.08 -0.76
N GLY A 145 6.87 21.99 -1.40
CA GLY A 145 6.31 22.84 -2.45
C GLY A 145 5.80 22.09 -3.69
N CYS A 146 6.31 20.86 -3.97
CA CYS A 146 5.83 20.09 -5.11
C CYS A 146 4.49 19.36 -4.88
N GLY A 147 4.04 19.23 -3.64
CA GLY A 147 2.75 18.62 -3.30
C GLY A 147 2.64 17.10 -3.44
N GLU A 148 3.70 16.39 -3.87
CA GLU A 148 3.67 14.92 -4.07
C GLU A 148 3.40 14.14 -2.78
N TRP A 149 3.58 14.76 -1.64
CA TRP A 149 3.38 14.16 -0.31
C TRP A 149 1.90 13.96 0.06
N ARG A 150 0.97 14.68 -0.60
CA ARG A 150 -0.46 14.65 -0.26
C ARG A 150 -1.03 13.25 -0.36
N GLY A 151 -1.76 12.83 0.69
CA GLY A 151 -2.37 11.51 0.80
C GLY A 151 -1.36 10.35 0.83
N LYS A 152 -0.09 10.60 1.19
CA LYS A 152 0.95 9.56 1.25
C LYS A 152 1.30 9.22 2.70
N ALA A 153 1.29 7.93 3.03
CA ALA A 153 1.80 7.46 4.31
C ALA A 153 3.27 7.89 4.49
N GLY A 154 3.58 8.52 5.62
CA GLY A 154 4.91 9.08 5.88
C GLY A 154 5.29 10.30 5.03
N GLY A 155 4.35 10.87 4.27
CA GLY A 155 4.52 12.12 3.52
C GLY A 155 5.47 12.03 2.33
N TYR A 156 5.65 10.86 1.68
CA TYR A 156 6.50 10.76 0.50
C TYR A 156 6.04 9.73 -0.54
N ALA A 157 6.46 9.94 -1.78
CA ALA A 157 6.28 9.01 -2.91
C ALA A 157 7.66 8.61 -3.45
N ILE A 158 8.05 7.32 -3.27
CA ILE A 158 9.39 6.83 -3.67
C ILE A 158 9.65 6.94 -5.17
N GLN A 159 8.61 6.83 -5.99
CA GLN A 159 8.68 6.93 -7.44
C GLN A 159 8.68 8.38 -7.97
N GLY A 160 8.47 9.36 -7.10
CA GLY A 160 8.47 10.79 -7.43
C GLY A 160 9.75 11.49 -7.01
N ARG A 161 9.65 12.79 -6.75
CA ARG A 161 10.80 13.65 -6.39
C ARG A 161 11.51 13.21 -5.10
N ALA A 162 10.81 12.49 -4.20
CA ALA A 162 11.44 11.92 -3.01
C ALA A 162 12.49 10.83 -3.33
N ALA A 163 12.54 10.28 -4.55
CA ALA A 163 13.57 9.33 -4.96
C ALA A 163 15.00 9.81 -4.65
N ARG A 164 15.25 11.12 -4.78
CA ARG A 164 16.54 11.77 -4.46
C ARG A 164 16.95 11.69 -2.98
N PHE A 165 16.02 11.38 -2.09
CA PHE A 165 16.26 11.20 -0.66
C PHE A 165 16.63 9.78 -0.28
N ILE A 166 16.35 8.81 -1.17
CA ILE A 166 16.47 7.39 -0.90
C ILE A 166 17.93 6.95 -1.06
N ALA A 167 18.59 6.67 0.06
CA ALA A 167 19.97 6.20 0.07
C ALA A 167 20.08 4.66 0.04
N PHE A 168 18.98 3.95 0.35
CA PHE A 168 18.98 2.48 0.41
C PHE A 168 17.55 1.94 0.45
N VAL A 169 17.33 0.82 -0.25
CA VAL A 169 16.10 0.01 -0.19
C VAL A 169 16.48 -1.45 -0.04
N SER A 170 15.85 -2.16 0.89
CA SER A 170 15.97 -3.61 1.03
C SER A 170 14.57 -4.23 1.11
N GLY A 171 14.24 -5.07 0.14
CA GLY A 171 12.92 -5.65 -0.07
C GLY A 171 12.28 -5.23 -1.39
N SER A 172 10.96 -5.14 -1.42
CA SER A 172 10.20 -4.85 -2.64
C SER A 172 10.02 -3.35 -2.86
N TYR A 173 10.53 -2.82 -3.98
CA TYR A 173 10.28 -1.44 -4.40
C TYR A 173 8.79 -1.18 -4.64
N SER A 174 8.11 -2.11 -5.33
CA SER A 174 6.67 -1.98 -5.61
C SER A 174 5.82 -1.98 -4.33
N ASN A 175 6.29 -2.64 -3.25
CA ASN A 175 5.68 -2.52 -1.93
C ASN A 175 5.72 -1.08 -1.40
N VAL A 176 6.85 -0.39 -1.56
CA VAL A 176 6.99 1.02 -1.13
C VAL A 176 6.11 1.94 -1.97
N VAL A 177 5.95 1.67 -3.27
CA VAL A 177 5.02 2.39 -4.15
C VAL A 177 3.57 2.20 -3.71
N GLY A 178 3.20 0.97 -3.26
CA GLY A 178 1.87 0.70 -2.71
C GLY A 178 1.30 -0.70 -2.90
N LEU A 179 1.98 -1.58 -3.66
CA LEU A 179 1.53 -2.96 -3.88
C LEU A 179 2.73 -3.87 -4.18
N PRO A 180 3.06 -4.86 -3.32
CA PRO A 180 4.16 -5.78 -3.57
C PRO A 180 3.76 -6.79 -4.65
N LEU A 181 4.24 -6.56 -5.87
CA LEU A 181 3.78 -7.27 -7.07
C LEU A 181 4.08 -8.77 -7.05
N PHE A 182 5.26 -9.16 -6.56
CA PHE A 182 5.62 -10.59 -6.50
C PHE A 182 4.62 -11.39 -5.67
N GLU A 183 4.33 -10.93 -4.46
CA GLU A 183 3.38 -11.59 -3.55
C GLU A 183 1.94 -11.45 -4.03
N THR A 184 1.59 -10.31 -4.62
CA THR A 184 0.25 -10.08 -5.18
C THR A 184 -0.05 -11.07 -6.30
N VAL A 185 0.86 -11.23 -7.27
CA VAL A 185 0.69 -12.19 -8.37
C VAL A 185 0.60 -13.62 -7.85
N ALA A 186 1.44 -13.99 -6.86
CA ALA A 186 1.39 -15.31 -6.25
C ALA A 186 0.04 -15.60 -5.56
N LEU A 187 -0.50 -14.61 -4.82
CA LEU A 187 -1.80 -14.75 -4.16
C LEU A 187 -2.95 -14.83 -5.18
N LEU A 188 -2.92 -14.01 -6.23
CA LEU A 188 -3.94 -14.02 -7.28
C LEU A 188 -3.95 -15.35 -8.04
N LYS A 189 -2.78 -15.90 -8.39
CA LYS A 189 -2.68 -17.25 -8.99
C LYS A 189 -3.26 -18.34 -8.08
N ALA A 190 -3.02 -18.25 -6.77
CA ALA A 190 -3.55 -19.22 -5.82
C ALA A 190 -5.05 -19.04 -5.53
N ALA A 191 -5.66 -17.93 -5.95
CA ALA A 191 -7.09 -17.65 -5.80
C ALA A 191 -7.91 -18.01 -7.05
N GLN A 192 -7.26 -18.38 -8.14
CA GLN A 192 -7.92 -18.94 -9.34
C GLN A 192 -8.28 -20.41 -9.10
N PRO A 193 -9.39 -20.90 -9.68
CA PRO A 193 -9.82 -22.28 -9.57
C PRO A 193 -8.85 -23.27 -10.25
#